data_771877a4e4c9921d879705e6f667e28c
#
_entry.id   771877a4e4c9921d879705e6f667e28c
#
_cell.length_a   1.000
_cell.length_b   1.000
_cell.length_c   1.000
_cell.angle_alpha   90.00
_cell.angle_beta   90.00
_cell.angle_gamma   90.00
#
_symmetry.space_group_name_H-M   'P 1'
#
loop_
_entity.id
_entity.type
_entity.pdbx_description
1 polymer ?
#
loop_
_entity_poly.entity_id
_entity_poly.type
_entity_poly.pdbx_seq_one_letter_code
_entity_poly.pdbx_strand_id
1 'polypeptide(L)'
;MSEKDRIDLHGRSQGDFHIPVELIHSWKDLNEPFGIKDSYSRFIYANPAYLELLNLPKDFDIVGRLDSELPTPIAEFAEQFQYHERKVEMERQRISSLEIHRFSGNEFRAYFFDRYPYINQDGHIIGTIFHGRVAEFIPLSCYVQSGFNDPQPILFKKPSDIFTDAEWSVVFFALQNFSQKEIATSLGLKQKTINNRLDSIYKKARVSGLCQLINYIMENKLANYIPERLLRSGHYIMNIGQNKK
;
A
#
# COMPACT_ATOMS: atom_id res chain seq x y z
N MET A 1 12.76 10.70 38.23
CA MET A 1 11.78 10.51 37.15
C MET A 1 10.41 10.45 37.81
N SER A 2 9.57 11.43 37.52
CA SER A 2 8.30 11.57 38.23
C SER A 2 7.23 10.69 37.60
N GLU A 3 6.35 10.16 38.41
CA GLU A 3 5.21 9.29 38.08
C GLU A 3 4.17 9.90 37.10
N LYS A 4 4.42 11.11 36.62
CA LYS A 4 3.50 11.87 35.72
C LYS A 4 3.65 11.59 34.21
N ASP A 5 4.67 10.82 33.80
CA ASP A 5 4.91 10.51 32.38
C ASP A 5 4.29 9.16 31.95
N ARG A 6 3.42 8.58 32.79
CA ARG A 6 2.62 7.41 32.40
C ARG A 6 1.34 7.92 31.74
N ILE A 7 1.20 7.66 30.45
CA ILE A 7 -0.10 7.77 29.79
C ILE A 7 -0.98 6.68 30.38
N ASP A 8 -1.93 7.08 31.22
CA ASP A 8 -2.88 6.19 31.88
C ASP A 8 -3.90 5.72 30.83
N LEU A 9 -3.62 4.60 30.20
CA LEU A 9 -4.49 3.93 29.24
C LEU A 9 -5.60 3.21 30.01
N HIS A 10 -6.61 3.98 30.39
CA HIS A 10 -7.91 3.61 30.98
C HIS A 10 -8.12 2.14 31.40
N GLY A 11 -7.80 1.85 32.71
CA GLY A 11 -8.62 1.01 33.58
C GLY A 11 -8.96 -0.42 33.19
N ARG A 12 -8.16 -1.12 32.38
CA ARG A 12 -8.27 -2.58 32.19
C ARG A 12 -6.92 -3.20 32.44
N SER A 13 -6.88 -4.23 33.28
CA SER A 13 -5.70 -5.04 33.59
C SER A 13 -5.16 -5.72 32.33
N GLN A 14 -4.46 -4.97 31.50
CA GLN A 14 -3.60 -5.47 30.43
C GLN A 14 -2.18 -5.48 30.99
N GLY A 15 -1.59 -6.68 31.08
CA GLY A 15 -0.22 -6.83 31.56
C GLY A 15 0.72 -5.87 30.83
N ASP A 16 1.45 -5.11 31.57
CA ASP A 16 2.61 -4.24 31.30
C ASP A 16 2.91 -3.87 29.82
N PHE A 17 1.94 -3.27 29.11
CA PHE A 17 2.21 -2.61 27.84
C PHE A 17 2.84 -1.24 28.13
N HIS A 18 4.15 -1.16 28.09
CA HIS A 18 4.86 0.09 28.20
C HIS A 18 5.44 0.49 26.86
N ILE A 19 4.86 1.51 26.23
CA ILE A 19 5.45 2.13 25.05
C ILE A 19 6.38 3.24 25.54
N PRO A 20 7.68 3.22 25.20
CA PRO A 20 8.57 4.32 25.51
C PRO A 20 8.05 5.63 24.93
N VAL A 21 7.98 6.66 25.75
CA VAL A 21 7.45 7.98 25.35
C VAL A 21 8.27 8.60 24.20
N GLU A 22 9.56 8.30 24.16
CA GLU A 22 10.46 8.72 23.11
C GLU A 22 10.07 8.15 21.74
N LEU A 23 9.55 6.92 21.72
CA LEU A 23 9.07 6.27 20.49
C LEU A 23 7.79 6.96 19.98
N ILE A 24 6.85 7.27 20.89
CA ILE A 24 5.64 8.02 20.59
C ILE A 24 6.01 9.40 20.04
N HIS A 25 6.92 10.11 20.69
CA HIS A 25 7.39 11.41 20.21
C HIS A 25 8.06 11.34 18.83
N SER A 26 8.83 10.27 18.58
CA SER A 26 9.49 10.06 17.30
C SER A 26 8.49 9.83 16.15
N TRP A 27 7.37 9.18 16.43
CA TRP A 27 6.36 8.84 15.40
C TRP A 27 5.28 9.90 15.24
N LYS A 28 5.05 10.74 16.25
CA LYS A 28 3.94 11.69 16.29
C LYS A 28 3.92 12.65 15.10
N ASP A 29 5.10 13.13 14.69
CA ASP A 29 5.23 14.16 13.67
C ASP A 29 5.67 13.59 12.30
N LEU A 30 5.73 12.25 12.17
CA LEU A 30 6.02 11.60 10.89
C LEU A 30 4.80 11.62 9.98
N ASN A 31 5.07 11.79 8.68
CA ASN A 31 4.04 11.75 7.63
C ASN A 31 3.68 10.32 7.21
N GLU A 32 4.33 9.31 7.78
CA GLU A 32 4.09 7.90 7.50
C GLU A 32 3.26 7.28 8.62
N PRO A 33 2.30 6.38 8.28
CA PRO A 33 1.51 5.64 9.25
C PRO A 33 2.34 4.73 10.14
N PHE A 34 2.24 4.90 11.46
CA PHE A 34 2.81 4.02 12.47
C PHE A 34 1.78 3.65 13.52
N GLY A 35 1.91 2.47 14.09
CA GLY A 35 1.12 2.10 15.24
C GLY A 35 1.57 0.79 15.87
N ILE A 36 0.93 0.47 16.99
CA ILE A 36 1.15 -0.73 17.78
C ILE A 36 -0.20 -1.37 18.08
N LYS A 37 -0.24 -2.69 17.95
CA LYS A 37 -1.37 -3.51 18.40
C LYS A 37 -0.89 -4.58 19.37
N ASP A 38 -1.77 -4.97 20.28
CA ASP A 38 -1.52 -6.08 21.19
C ASP A 38 -1.66 -7.45 20.49
N SER A 39 -1.41 -8.53 21.22
CA SER A 39 -1.55 -9.90 20.73
C SER A 39 -3.01 -10.32 20.44
N TYR A 40 -3.99 -9.47 20.78
CA TYR A 40 -5.40 -9.63 20.42
C TYR A 40 -5.80 -8.75 19.22
N SER A 41 -4.80 -8.15 18.52
CA SER A 41 -4.99 -7.24 17.39
C SER A 41 -5.71 -5.93 17.71
N ARG A 42 -5.76 -5.54 19.00
CA ARG A 42 -6.32 -4.25 19.42
C ARG A 42 -5.27 -3.17 19.35
N PHE A 43 -5.67 -2.01 18.85
CA PHE A 43 -4.78 -0.86 18.83
C PHE A 43 -4.39 -0.42 20.22
N ILE A 44 -3.08 -0.30 20.45
CA ILE A 44 -2.48 0.32 21.63
C ILE A 44 -2.10 1.76 21.33
N TYR A 45 -1.65 2.01 20.10
CA TYR A 45 -1.27 3.33 19.61
C TYR A 45 -1.39 3.39 18.09
N ALA A 46 -1.78 4.54 17.57
CA ALA A 46 -1.61 4.91 16.17
C ALA A 46 -1.25 6.39 16.08
N ASN A 47 -0.33 6.75 15.18
CA ASN A 47 0.07 8.12 14.98
C ASN A 47 -0.95 8.92 14.16
N PRO A 48 -0.89 10.27 14.15
CA PRO A 48 -1.80 11.10 13.38
C PRO A 48 -1.83 10.77 11.87
N ALA A 49 -0.69 10.38 11.28
CA ALA A 49 -0.62 10.01 9.86
C ALA A 49 -1.46 8.76 9.53
N TYR A 50 -1.56 7.79 10.46
CA TYR A 50 -2.45 6.65 10.28
C TYR A 50 -3.93 7.05 10.35
N LEU A 51 -4.30 7.91 11.30
CA LEU A 51 -5.67 8.43 11.39
C LEU A 51 -6.04 9.23 10.13
N GLU A 52 -5.13 10.04 9.62
CA GLU A 52 -5.30 10.79 8.37
C GLU A 52 -5.44 9.86 7.16
N LEU A 53 -4.64 8.80 7.06
CA LEU A 53 -4.77 7.80 6.00
C LEU A 53 -6.18 7.20 5.97
N LEU A 54 -6.76 6.97 7.14
CA LEU A 54 -8.11 6.41 7.30
C LEU A 54 -9.23 7.48 7.24
N ASN A 55 -8.87 8.75 7.10
CA ASN A 55 -9.80 9.90 7.20
C ASN A 55 -10.60 9.92 8.51
N LEU A 56 -9.97 9.52 9.59
CA LEU A 56 -10.52 9.61 10.94
C LEU A 56 -10.18 10.98 11.57
N PRO A 57 -11.03 11.51 12.46
CA PRO A 57 -10.71 12.70 13.24
C PRO A 57 -9.38 12.54 13.99
N LYS A 58 -8.65 13.64 14.17
CA LYS A 58 -7.35 13.62 14.87
C LYS A 58 -7.45 13.18 16.34
N ASP A 59 -8.63 13.38 16.94
CA ASP A 59 -8.98 13.02 18.32
C ASP A 59 -9.77 11.71 18.38
N PHE A 60 -9.82 10.94 17.29
CA PHE A 60 -10.51 9.66 17.27
C PHE A 60 -9.84 8.68 18.24
N ASP A 61 -10.65 8.19 19.18
CA ASP A 61 -10.19 7.17 20.14
C ASP A 61 -10.12 5.80 19.45
N ILE A 62 -8.91 5.46 19.00
CA ILE A 62 -8.62 4.19 18.34
C ILE A 62 -8.16 3.11 19.33
N VAL A 63 -7.73 3.51 20.56
CA VAL A 63 -7.14 2.60 21.52
C VAL A 63 -8.16 1.54 21.98
N GLY A 64 -7.74 0.29 22.03
CA GLY A 64 -8.56 -0.86 22.41
C GLY A 64 -9.49 -1.38 21.30
N ARG A 65 -9.59 -0.71 20.15
CA ARG A 65 -10.42 -1.16 19.00
C ARG A 65 -9.69 -2.19 18.16
N LEU A 66 -10.47 -3.04 17.52
CA LEU A 66 -10.05 -3.87 16.39
C LEU A 66 -10.20 -3.10 15.06
N ASP A 67 -9.52 -3.55 14.00
CA ASP A 67 -9.73 -2.97 12.66
C ASP A 67 -11.19 -3.08 12.20
N SER A 68 -11.87 -4.17 12.54
CA SER A 68 -13.29 -4.39 12.23
C SER A 68 -14.24 -3.41 12.93
N GLU A 69 -13.78 -2.74 13.98
CA GLU A 69 -14.55 -1.77 14.76
C GLU A 69 -14.33 -0.31 14.28
N LEU A 70 -13.46 -0.12 13.28
CA LEU A 70 -13.20 1.20 12.71
C LEU A 70 -14.26 1.58 11.66
N PRO A 71 -14.75 2.82 11.66
CA PRO A 71 -15.74 3.30 10.68
C PRO A 71 -15.08 3.63 9.34
N THR A 72 -14.36 2.67 8.75
CA THR A 72 -13.56 2.87 7.54
C THR A 72 -13.68 1.67 6.60
N PRO A 73 -13.47 1.84 5.29
CA PRO A 73 -13.57 0.73 4.34
C PRO A 73 -12.62 -0.44 4.60
N ILE A 74 -11.50 -0.19 5.30
CA ILE A 74 -10.53 -1.27 5.59
C ILE A 74 -11.03 -2.27 6.65
N ALA A 75 -12.12 -1.95 7.37
CA ALA A 75 -12.69 -2.85 8.37
C ALA A 75 -13.06 -4.23 7.81
N GLU A 76 -13.42 -4.31 6.54
CA GLU A 76 -13.73 -5.58 5.84
C GLU A 76 -12.50 -6.50 5.70
N PHE A 77 -11.28 -5.97 5.84
CA PHE A 77 -10.02 -6.71 5.74
C PHE A 77 -9.42 -7.10 7.10
N ALA A 78 -10.15 -6.88 8.19
CA ALA A 78 -9.65 -7.11 9.55
C ALA A 78 -9.10 -8.54 9.76
N GLU A 79 -9.74 -9.56 9.21
CA GLU A 79 -9.25 -10.94 9.31
C GLU A 79 -7.90 -11.14 8.63
N GLN A 80 -7.69 -10.51 7.46
CA GLN A 80 -6.40 -10.57 6.75
C GLN A 80 -5.30 -9.86 7.55
N PHE A 81 -5.62 -8.72 8.20
CA PHE A 81 -4.67 -8.01 9.06
C PHE A 81 -4.29 -8.85 10.28
N GLN A 82 -5.28 -9.46 10.96
CA GLN A 82 -5.04 -10.35 12.10
C GLN A 82 -4.22 -11.57 11.70
N TYR A 83 -4.52 -12.19 10.55
CA TYR A 83 -3.71 -13.30 10.03
C TYR A 83 -2.25 -12.88 9.82
N HIS A 84 -2.01 -11.70 9.26
CA HIS A 84 -0.66 -11.16 9.06
C HIS A 84 0.06 -10.95 10.41
N GLU A 85 -0.61 -10.38 11.40
CA GLU A 85 -0.08 -10.16 12.75
C GLU A 85 0.31 -11.49 13.41
N ARG A 86 -0.57 -12.50 13.38
CA ARG A 86 -0.25 -13.86 13.91
C ARG A 86 0.96 -14.47 13.22
N LYS A 87 1.07 -14.26 11.91
CA LYS A 87 2.23 -14.75 11.15
C LYS A 87 3.52 -14.07 11.58
N VAL A 88 3.51 -12.76 11.79
CA VAL A 88 4.65 -11.98 12.33
C VAL A 88 5.07 -12.49 13.70
N GLU A 89 4.11 -12.74 14.60
CA GLU A 89 4.37 -13.25 15.94
C GLU A 89 4.96 -14.66 15.90
N MET A 90 4.43 -15.54 15.05
CA MET A 90 4.89 -16.92 14.91
C MET A 90 6.31 -16.98 14.30
N GLU A 91 6.59 -16.21 13.27
CA GLU A 91 7.88 -16.20 12.59
C GLU A 91 8.92 -15.34 13.31
N ARG A 92 8.52 -14.53 14.29
CA ARG A 92 9.36 -13.62 15.08
C ARG A 92 10.23 -12.68 14.25
N GLN A 93 9.74 -12.27 13.08
CA GLN A 93 10.47 -11.42 12.16
C GLN A 93 9.53 -10.47 11.41
N ARG A 94 10.11 -9.48 10.73
CA ARG A 94 9.35 -8.59 9.86
C ARG A 94 8.69 -9.35 8.74
N ILE A 95 7.41 -9.06 8.52
CA ILE A 95 6.69 -9.49 7.32
C ILE A 95 6.06 -8.25 6.69
N SER A 96 6.23 -8.11 5.39
CA SER A 96 5.69 -6.99 4.61
C SER A 96 4.45 -7.41 3.84
N SER A 97 3.53 -6.47 3.63
CA SER A 97 2.41 -6.62 2.71
C SER A 97 2.32 -5.45 1.75
N LEU A 98 1.80 -5.70 0.55
CA LEU A 98 1.26 -4.66 -0.32
C LEU A 98 -0.24 -4.58 -0.06
N GLU A 99 -0.70 -3.43 0.32
CA GLU A 99 -2.10 -3.15 0.62
C GLU A 99 -2.67 -2.17 -0.40
N ILE A 100 -3.68 -2.61 -1.15
CA ILE A 100 -4.38 -1.79 -2.14
C ILE A 100 -5.82 -1.65 -1.67
N HIS A 101 -6.14 -0.50 -1.07
CA HIS A 101 -7.44 -0.24 -0.49
C HIS A 101 -7.93 1.17 -0.79
N ARG A 102 -9.23 1.37 -0.62
CA ARG A 102 -9.83 2.68 -0.43
C ARG A 102 -9.76 3.03 1.06
N PHE A 103 -8.57 3.42 1.52
CA PHE A 103 -8.34 3.71 2.95
C PHE A 103 -9.29 4.80 3.48
N SER A 104 -9.52 5.82 2.64
CA SER A 104 -10.41 6.94 2.96
C SER A 104 -11.19 7.34 1.71
N GLY A 105 -12.52 7.20 1.73
CA GLY A 105 -13.36 7.64 0.62
C GLY A 105 -13.31 6.72 -0.60
N ASN A 106 -13.34 7.30 -1.82
CA ASN A 106 -13.56 6.56 -3.06
C ASN A 106 -12.30 6.25 -3.87
N GLU A 107 -11.13 6.80 -3.50
CA GLU A 107 -9.91 6.62 -4.27
C GLU A 107 -9.05 5.49 -3.73
N PHE A 108 -8.57 4.64 -4.62
CA PHE A 108 -7.57 3.62 -4.26
C PHE A 108 -6.24 4.27 -3.92
N ARG A 109 -5.56 3.69 -2.93
CA ARG A 109 -4.15 3.97 -2.60
C ARG A 109 -3.42 2.66 -2.41
N ALA A 110 -2.14 2.63 -2.72
CA ALA A 110 -1.27 1.49 -2.49
C ALA A 110 -0.22 1.85 -1.44
N TYR A 111 -0.12 1.00 -0.44
CA TYR A 111 0.87 1.12 0.64
C TYR A 111 1.60 -0.20 0.81
N PHE A 112 2.89 -0.13 1.12
CA PHE A 112 3.58 -1.22 1.78
C PHE A 112 3.41 -1.06 3.28
N PHE A 113 2.95 -2.12 3.94
CA PHE A 113 2.94 -2.20 5.39
C PHE A 113 3.92 -3.25 5.86
N ASP A 114 4.92 -2.80 6.60
CA ASP A 114 5.85 -3.65 7.33
C ASP A 114 5.29 -3.90 8.73
N ARG A 115 5.20 -5.16 9.15
CA ARG A 115 4.83 -5.52 10.52
C ARG A 115 5.99 -6.21 11.19
N TYR A 116 6.26 -5.82 12.43
CA TYR A 116 7.36 -6.30 13.27
C TYR A 116 6.80 -6.89 14.56
N PRO A 117 7.40 -7.95 15.13
CA PRO A 117 7.02 -8.41 16.45
C PRO A 117 7.38 -7.33 17.48
N TYR A 118 6.44 -7.01 18.38
CA TYR A 118 6.70 -6.16 19.54
C TYR A 118 7.08 -7.05 20.71
N ILE A 119 8.32 -6.90 21.19
CA ILE A 119 8.92 -7.79 22.17
C ILE A 119 9.17 -6.99 23.46
N ASN A 120 8.73 -7.52 24.61
CA ASN A 120 8.98 -6.91 25.91
C ASN A 120 10.41 -7.16 26.40
N GLN A 121 10.76 -6.60 27.56
CA GLN A 121 12.09 -6.74 28.16
C GLN A 121 12.46 -8.19 28.50
N ASP A 122 11.49 -9.07 28.73
CA ASP A 122 11.67 -10.49 29.02
C ASP A 122 11.81 -11.35 27.75
N GLY A 123 11.74 -10.74 26.56
CA GLY A 123 11.84 -11.44 25.29
C GLY A 123 10.52 -12.07 24.81
N HIS A 124 9.40 -11.79 25.47
CA HIS A 124 8.09 -12.25 25.04
C HIS A 124 7.49 -11.32 23.99
N ILE A 125 6.83 -11.89 22.98
CA ILE A 125 6.06 -11.14 22.03
C ILE A 125 4.75 -10.74 22.70
N ILE A 126 4.47 -9.44 22.75
CA ILE A 126 3.28 -8.85 23.36
C ILE A 126 2.36 -8.18 22.32
N GLY A 127 2.72 -8.22 21.05
CA GLY A 127 1.94 -7.66 19.97
C GLY A 127 2.78 -7.39 18.72
N THR A 128 2.33 -6.46 17.91
CA THR A 128 3.00 -6.07 16.65
C THR A 128 3.10 -4.55 16.52
N ILE A 129 4.20 -4.09 15.92
CA ILE A 129 4.38 -2.73 15.43
C ILE A 129 4.11 -2.74 13.94
N PHE A 130 3.37 -1.78 13.41
CA PHE A 130 3.23 -1.59 11.97
C PHE A 130 3.76 -0.24 11.52
N HIS A 131 4.30 -0.23 10.29
CA HIS A 131 4.76 0.96 9.58
C HIS A 131 4.25 0.91 8.14
N GLY A 132 3.55 1.94 7.72
CA GLY A 132 3.03 2.10 6.36
C GLY A 132 3.83 3.13 5.58
N ARG A 133 4.15 2.82 4.34
CA ARG A 133 4.76 3.76 3.38
C ARG A 133 4.07 3.66 2.04
N VAL A 134 3.95 4.76 1.34
CA VAL A 134 3.36 4.79 -0.01
C VAL A 134 4.09 3.77 -0.89
N ALA A 135 3.35 2.98 -1.65
CA ALA A 135 3.96 2.07 -2.62
C ALA A 135 4.47 2.86 -3.83
N GLU A 136 5.78 2.92 -3.94
CA GLU A 136 6.49 3.59 -5.03
C GLU A 136 7.17 2.55 -5.92
N PHE A 137 7.26 2.85 -7.19
CA PHE A 137 7.88 1.98 -8.17
C PHE A 137 8.96 2.74 -8.95
N ILE A 138 10.11 2.11 -9.08
CA ILE A 138 11.20 2.60 -9.93
C ILE A 138 11.34 1.61 -11.08
N PRO A 139 11.09 2.00 -12.34
CA PRO A 139 11.34 1.15 -13.48
C PRO A 139 12.80 0.70 -13.54
N LEU A 140 13.06 -0.56 -13.83
CA LEU A 140 14.43 -1.11 -13.93
C LEU A 140 15.30 -0.35 -14.94
N SER A 141 14.68 0.22 -15.99
CA SER A 141 15.36 1.07 -16.97
C SER A 141 16.05 2.29 -16.34
N CYS A 142 15.53 2.80 -15.23
CA CYS A 142 16.10 3.95 -14.52
C CYS A 142 17.48 3.64 -13.91
N TYR A 143 17.78 2.38 -13.61
CA TYR A 143 19.10 1.96 -13.09
C TYR A 143 20.18 1.89 -14.17
N VAL A 144 19.80 1.86 -15.44
CA VAL A 144 20.73 1.69 -16.58
C VAL A 144 20.94 3.01 -17.31
N GLN A 145 19.95 3.89 -17.33
CA GLN A 145 20.03 5.18 -17.99
C GLN A 145 20.59 6.23 -17.00
N SER A 146 21.50 7.07 -17.45
CA SER A 146 22.09 8.17 -16.69
C SER A 146 21.05 9.27 -16.42
N GLY A 147 20.23 9.04 -15.42
CA GLY A 147 19.19 9.96 -14.98
C GLY A 147 18.30 9.21 -14.00
N PHE A 148 18.70 9.22 -12.73
CA PHE A 148 17.87 8.69 -11.64
C PHE A 148 16.58 9.52 -11.62
N ASN A 149 15.49 8.98 -12.09
CA ASN A 149 14.18 9.55 -11.84
C ASN A 149 13.77 9.17 -10.42
N ASP A 150 13.28 10.16 -9.67
CA ASP A 150 12.72 9.90 -8.33
C ASP A 150 11.67 8.79 -8.38
N PRO A 151 11.61 7.96 -7.32
CA PRO A 151 10.53 7.00 -7.16
C PRO A 151 9.19 7.69 -7.37
N GLN A 152 8.29 7.05 -8.11
CA GLN A 152 6.97 7.61 -8.36
C GLN A 152 5.92 6.72 -7.70
N PRO A 153 4.93 7.31 -7.00
CA PRO A 153 3.84 6.54 -6.43
C PRO A 153 3.04 5.85 -7.53
N ILE A 154 2.43 4.72 -7.19
CA ILE A 154 1.44 4.08 -8.07
C ILE A 154 0.22 4.99 -8.14
N LEU A 155 -0.21 5.32 -9.35
CA LEU A 155 -1.36 6.17 -9.60
C LEU A 155 -2.57 5.32 -9.96
N PHE A 156 -3.70 5.61 -9.33
CA PHE A 156 -5.00 4.99 -9.65
C PHE A 156 -5.96 5.99 -10.29
N LYS A 157 -5.68 7.28 -10.17
CA LYS A 157 -6.39 8.34 -10.88
C LYS A 157 -5.78 8.52 -12.26
N LYS A 158 -6.63 8.61 -13.28
CA LYS A 158 -6.20 8.81 -14.66
C LYS A 158 -5.27 10.04 -14.78
N PRO A 159 -4.03 9.84 -15.22
CA PRO A 159 -3.01 10.90 -15.17
C PRO A 159 -3.16 11.94 -16.30
N SER A 160 -3.92 11.60 -17.35
CA SER A 160 -4.12 12.47 -18.52
C SER A 160 -5.37 12.06 -19.29
N ASP A 161 -6.05 13.03 -19.90
CA ASP A 161 -7.23 12.81 -20.74
C ASP A 161 -6.90 12.47 -22.20
N ILE A 162 -5.62 12.33 -22.56
CA ILE A 162 -5.19 11.96 -23.91
C ILE A 162 -5.78 10.62 -24.37
N PHE A 163 -5.88 9.66 -23.44
CA PHE A 163 -6.48 8.36 -23.69
C PHE A 163 -7.77 8.19 -22.89
N THR A 164 -8.72 7.48 -23.46
CA THR A 164 -9.92 7.03 -22.75
C THR A 164 -9.54 5.94 -21.71
N ASP A 165 -10.41 5.66 -20.74
CA ASP A 165 -10.18 4.59 -19.75
C ASP A 165 -10.00 3.21 -20.42
N ALA A 166 -10.69 2.99 -21.52
CA ALA A 166 -10.57 1.77 -22.32
C ALA A 166 -9.22 1.68 -23.04
N GLU A 167 -8.68 2.80 -23.52
CA GLU A 167 -7.36 2.88 -24.13
C GLU A 167 -6.26 2.78 -23.07
N TRP A 168 -6.42 3.44 -21.93
CA TRP A 168 -5.48 3.32 -20.81
C TRP A 168 -5.30 1.88 -20.35
N SER A 169 -6.36 1.08 -20.39
CA SER A 169 -6.24 -0.34 -20.03
C SER A 169 -5.43 -1.14 -21.07
N VAL A 170 -5.49 -0.76 -22.34
CA VAL A 170 -4.64 -1.36 -23.37
C VAL A 170 -3.19 -0.90 -23.19
N VAL A 171 -2.95 0.39 -22.92
CA VAL A 171 -1.63 0.94 -22.61
C VAL A 171 -1.00 0.22 -21.41
N PHE A 172 -1.75 0.02 -20.31
CA PHE A 172 -1.26 -0.69 -19.15
C PHE A 172 -0.69 -2.07 -19.49
N PHE A 173 -1.46 -2.91 -20.19
CA PHE A 173 -0.99 -4.25 -20.56
C PHE A 173 0.14 -4.22 -21.60
N ALA A 174 0.12 -3.25 -22.54
CA ALA A 174 1.17 -3.09 -23.53
C ALA A 174 2.53 -2.74 -22.87
N LEU A 175 2.52 -1.90 -21.83
CA LEU A 175 3.72 -1.59 -21.02
C LEU A 175 4.26 -2.80 -20.27
N GLN A 176 3.42 -3.80 -19.97
CA GLN A 176 3.82 -5.08 -19.36
C GLN A 176 4.24 -6.13 -20.40
N ASN A 177 4.47 -5.74 -21.65
CA ASN A 177 4.85 -6.61 -22.77
C ASN A 177 3.82 -7.70 -23.12
N PHE A 178 2.55 -7.50 -22.83
CA PHE A 178 1.49 -8.40 -23.28
C PHE A 178 1.28 -8.26 -24.78
N SER A 179 1.16 -9.39 -25.47
CA SER A 179 0.76 -9.41 -26.87
C SER A 179 -0.69 -8.96 -27.05
N GLN A 180 -1.05 -8.52 -28.25
CA GLN A 180 -2.43 -8.11 -28.58
C GLN A 180 -3.46 -9.20 -28.28
N LYS A 181 -3.11 -10.48 -28.44
CA LYS A 181 -3.95 -11.62 -28.13
C LYS A 181 -4.15 -11.77 -26.60
N GLU A 182 -3.07 -11.64 -25.84
CA GLU A 182 -3.14 -11.69 -24.37
C GLU A 182 -3.92 -10.50 -23.80
N ILE A 183 -3.72 -9.29 -24.33
CA ILE A 183 -4.51 -8.12 -23.97
C ILE A 183 -6.00 -8.36 -24.25
N ALA A 184 -6.33 -8.91 -25.42
CA ALA A 184 -7.71 -9.22 -25.78
C ALA A 184 -8.34 -10.21 -24.79
N THR A 185 -7.61 -11.28 -24.43
CA THR A 185 -8.05 -12.27 -23.44
C THR A 185 -8.24 -11.64 -22.08
N SER A 186 -7.27 -10.86 -21.60
CA SER A 186 -7.30 -10.22 -20.26
C SER A 186 -8.45 -9.21 -20.12
N LEU A 187 -8.82 -8.54 -21.22
CA LEU A 187 -9.89 -7.55 -21.24
C LEU A 187 -11.26 -8.12 -21.66
N GLY A 188 -11.35 -9.40 -22.01
CA GLY A 188 -12.57 -10.03 -22.50
C GLY A 188 -13.05 -9.47 -23.85
N LEU A 189 -12.10 -9.08 -24.73
CA LEU A 189 -12.37 -8.42 -26.01
C LEU A 189 -11.86 -9.24 -27.19
N LYS A 190 -12.33 -8.88 -28.40
CA LYS A 190 -11.78 -9.44 -29.63
C LYS A 190 -10.44 -8.76 -29.96
N GLN A 191 -9.47 -9.51 -30.52
CA GLN A 191 -8.16 -8.98 -30.92
C GLN A 191 -8.29 -7.79 -31.89
N LYS A 192 -9.26 -7.83 -32.85
CA LYS A 192 -9.54 -6.69 -33.71
C LYS A 192 -9.87 -5.40 -32.97
N THR A 193 -10.57 -5.50 -31.83
CA THR A 193 -10.88 -4.34 -30.98
C THR A 193 -9.61 -3.77 -30.37
N ILE A 194 -8.68 -4.62 -29.93
CA ILE A 194 -7.39 -4.19 -29.39
C ILE A 194 -6.55 -3.49 -30.46
N ASN A 195 -6.51 -4.05 -31.67
CA ASN A 195 -5.78 -3.43 -32.77
C ASN A 195 -6.32 -2.02 -33.06
N ASN A 196 -7.64 -1.87 -33.19
CA ASN A 196 -8.25 -0.56 -33.45
C ASN A 196 -7.95 0.45 -32.28
N ARG A 197 -7.89 -0.02 -31.04
CA ARG A 197 -7.52 0.83 -29.90
C ARG A 197 -6.06 1.23 -29.94
N LEU A 198 -5.15 0.32 -30.27
CA LEU A 198 -3.73 0.63 -30.44
C LEU A 198 -3.51 1.65 -31.55
N ASP A 199 -4.20 1.52 -32.69
CA ASP A 199 -4.13 2.49 -33.78
C ASP A 199 -4.60 3.89 -33.33
N SER A 200 -5.68 3.94 -32.52
CA SER A 200 -6.16 5.19 -31.91
C SER A 200 -5.14 5.78 -30.94
N ILE A 201 -4.56 4.95 -30.07
CA ILE A 201 -3.53 5.33 -29.08
C ILE A 201 -2.31 5.91 -29.80
N TYR A 202 -1.81 5.21 -30.86
CA TYR A 202 -0.66 5.68 -31.63
C TYR A 202 -0.92 7.05 -32.28
N LYS A 203 -2.10 7.23 -32.87
CA LYS A 203 -2.51 8.52 -33.46
C LYS A 203 -2.56 9.64 -32.40
N LYS A 204 -3.14 9.39 -31.23
CA LYS A 204 -3.25 10.37 -30.14
C LYS A 204 -1.90 10.75 -29.55
N ALA A 205 -1.02 9.77 -29.34
CA ALA A 205 0.33 9.98 -28.85
C ALA A 205 1.30 10.50 -29.96
N ARG A 206 0.87 10.53 -31.22
CA ARG A 206 1.69 10.88 -32.41
C ARG A 206 2.94 10.00 -32.53
N VAL A 207 2.75 8.71 -32.35
CA VAL A 207 3.81 7.69 -32.46
C VAL A 207 3.43 6.65 -33.52
N SER A 208 4.42 5.92 -34.05
CA SER A 208 4.20 4.93 -35.14
C SER A 208 4.19 3.48 -34.67
N GLY A 209 4.40 3.23 -33.35
CA GLY A 209 4.40 1.88 -32.81
C GLY A 209 4.71 1.79 -31.33
N LEU A 210 4.75 0.54 -30.82
CA LEU A 210 4.84 0.25 -29.40
C LEU A 210 6.11 0.82 -28.73
N CYS A 211 7.27 0.69 -29.36
CA CYS A 211 8.52 1.23 -28.78
C CYS A 211 8.45 2.74 -28.55
N GLN A 212 7.91 3.48 -29.52
CA GLN A 212 7.75 4.93 -29.40
C GLN A 212 6.66 5.29 -28.37
N LEU A 213 5.60 4.47 -28.26
CA LEU A 213 4.58 4.65 -27.24
C LEU A 213 5.18 4.48 -25.84
N ILE A 214 6.00 3.45 -25.63
CA ILE A 214 6.68 3.22 -24.34
C ILE A 214 7.54 4.44 -23.98
N ASN A 215 8.36 4.94 -24.91
CA ASN A 215 9.17 6.14 -24.68
C ASN A 215 8.30 7.35 -24.32
N TYR A 216 7.24 7.59 -25.09
CA TYR A 216 6.30 8.68 -24.82
C TYR A 216 5.70 8.60 -23.40
N ILE A 217 5.27 7.42 -22.98
CA ILE A 217 4.69 7.19 -21.66
C ILE A 217 5.74 7.42 -20.54
N MET A 218 6.97 6.96 -20.74
CA MET A 218 8.06 7.13 -19.77
C MET A 218 8.48 8.61 -19.63
N GLU A 219 8.68 9.31 -20.75
CA GLU A 219 9.07 10.73 -20.80
C GLU A 219 8.02 11.63 -20.12
N ASN A 220 6.73 11.27 -20.25
CA ASN A 220 5.64 12.02 -19.65
C ASN A 220 5.29 11.52 -18.22
N LYS A 221 6.06 10.61 -17.62
CA LYS A 221 5.86 10.06 -16.26
C LYS A 221 4.47 9.42 -16.06
N LEU A 222 3.95 8.76 -17.09
CA LEU A 222 2.62 8.14 -17.10
C LEU A 222 2.64 6.63 -16.84
N ALA A 223 3.82 6.04 -16.64
CA ALA A 223 4.02 4.59 -16.57
C ALA A 223 3.47 3.93 -15.31
N ASN A 224 3.31 4.69 -14.24
CA ASN A 224 2.90 4.17 -12.92
C ASN A 224 1.37 4.12 -12.73
N TYR A 225 0.62 4.42 -13.78
CA TYR A 225 -0.84 4.39 -13.71
C TYR A 225 -1.38 2.97 -13.90
N ILE A 226 -2.21 2.55 -12.96
CA ILE A 226 -2.99 1.31 -13.03
C ILE A 226 -4.47 1.68 -13.17
N PRO A 227 -5.15 1.32 -14.27
CA PRO A 227 -6.57 1.59 -14.44
C PRO A 227 -7.41 0.96 -13.33
N GLU A 228 -8.27 1.76 -12.69
CA GLU A 228 -9.07 1.35 -11.53
C GLU A 228 -9.87 0.07 -11.78
N ARG A 229 -10.43 -0.11 -12.97
CA ARG A 229 -11.19 -1.30 -13.36
C ARG A 229 -10.38 -2.61 -13.34
N LEU A 230 -9.06 -2.53 -13.29
CA LEU A 230 -8.15 -3.69 -13.20
C LEU A 230 -7.78 -4.00 -11.75
N LEU A 231 -8.11 -3.11 -10.82
CA LEU A 231 -7.75 -3.24 -9.42
C LEU A 231 -8.72 -4.17 -8.69
N ARG A 232 -8.16 -4.82 -7.70
CA ARG A 232 -8.92 -5.47 -6.64
C ARG A 232 -8.36 -4.97 -5.32
N SER A 233 -9.24 -4.54 -4.41
CA SER A 233 -8.83 -4.32 -3.03
C SER A 233 -8.21 -5.60 -2.48
N GLY A 234 -7.14 -5.47 -1.71
CA GLY A 234 -6.51 -6.64 -1.15
C GLY A 234 -5.33 -6.34 -0.26
N HIS A 235 -5.06 -7.31 0.61
CA HIS A 235 -3.94 -7.40 1.49
C HIS A 235 -3.04 -8.54 1.01
N TYR A 236 -1.91 -8.21 0.40
CA TYR A 236 -1.01 -9.18 -0.25
C TYR A 236 0.27 -9.32 0.56
N ILE A 237 0.38 -10.38 1.36
CA ILE A 237 1.59 -10.68 2.12
C ILE A 237 2.73 -10.99 1.13
N MET A 238 3.83 -10.27 1.28
CA MET A 238 5.01 -10.43 0.45
C MET A 238 5.93 -11.47 1.09
N ASN A 239 6.02 -12.64 0.48
CA ASN A 239 7.05 -13.62 0.83
C ASN A 239 8.40 -13.20 0.22
N ILE A 240 9.07 -12.24 0.85
CA ILE A 240 10.43 -11.85 0.44
C ILE A 240 11.35 -12.97 0.87
N GLY A 241 11.63 -13.89 -0.09
CA GLY A 241 12.74 -14.81 -0.08
C GLY A 241 13.07 -15.46 1.27
N GLN A 242 12.32 -16.46 1.69
CA GLN A 242 12.94 -17.53 2.44
C GLN A 242 13.87 -18.26 1.48
N ASN A 243 15.10 -17.77 1.33
CA ASN A 243 16.19 -18.61 0.86
C ASN A 243 16.29 -19.77 1.87
N LYS A 244 15.66 -20.89 1.53
CA LYS A 244 15.95 -22.16 2.19
C LYS A 244 17.45 -22.37 2.00
N LYS A 245 18.21 -22.15 3.09
CA LYS A 245 19.56 -22.70 3.23
C LYS A 245 19.45 -24.19 3.39
#